data_0cc7ccea87ea7487bebcda76ac00cb9e
#
_entry.id   0cc7ccea87ea7487bebcda76ac00cb9e
#
_cell.length_a   1.000
_cell.length_b   1.000
_cell.length_c   1.000
_cell.angle_alpha   90.00
_cell.angle_beta   90.00
_cell.angle_gamma   90.00
#
_symmetry.space_group_name_H-M   'P 1'
#
loop_
_entity.id
_entity.type
_entity.pdbx_description
1 polymer ?
#
loop_
_entity_poly.entity_id
_entity_poly.type
_entity_poly.pdbx_seq_one_letter_code
_entity_poly.pdbx_strand_id
1 'polypeptide(L)'
;MDEPARVGVFVDGPNVFREEFDVDLDEIRETARTEGRLAVKRLYLDEGAPPELIRAAEARGFEVTVTSGDVDVKLAVDMTEFVATGELDTVVVVSRDTDFKPAVEVANRHGLRTVALAPGEHGRSDALANAAHSHVTLDGTE
;
A
#
# COMPACT_ATOMS: atom_id res chain seq x y z
N MET A 1 19.76 15.11 15.45
CA MET A 1 18.45 15.27 14.83
C MET A 1 18.14 14.08 13.95
N ASP A 2 17.02 13.46 14.19
CA ASP A 2 16.69 12.23 13.50
C ASP A 2 16.10 12.51 12.13
N GLU A 3 16.51 11.72 11.16
CA GLU A 3 15.90 11.79 9.84
C GLU A 3 14.51 11.19 9.88
N PRO A 4 13.59 11.67 9.02
CA PRO A 4 12.28 11.04 8.93
C PRO A 4 12.40 9.58 8.52
N ALA A 5 11.47 8.77 8.98
CA ALA A 5 11.40 7.37 8.58
C ALA A 5 11.26 7.27 7.07
N ARG A 6 11.90 6.25 6.48
CA ARG A 6 11.79 5.96 5.04
C ARG A 6 10.61 5.03 4.85
N VAL A 7 9.63 5.48 4.10
CA VAL A 7 8.35 4.79 3.96
C VAL A 7 8.20 4.20 2.58
N GLY A 8 7.81 2.94 2.50
CA GLY A 8 7.40 2.31 1.25
C GLY A 8 5.89 2.13 1.25
N VAL A 9 5.22 2.59 0.20
CA VAL A 9 3.78 2.46 0.03
C VAL A 9 3.50 1.49 -1.10
N PHE A 10 2.70 0.47 -0.81
CA PHE A 10 2.36 -0.60 -1.76
C PHE A 10 0.85 -0.68 -1.86
N VAL A 11 0.32 -0.35 -3.03
CA VAL A 11 -1.13 -0.21 -3.25
C VAL A 11 -1.64 -1.33 -4.13
N ASP A 12 -2.62 -2.07 -3.62
CA ASP A 12 -3.32 -3.11 -4.37
C ASP A 12 -4.47 -2.45 -5.14
N GLY A 13 -4.20 -2.04 -6.39
CA GLY A 13 -5.13 -1.25 -7.18
C GLY A 13 -6.50 -1.89 -7.38
N PRO A 14 -6.58 -3.17 -7.83
CA PRO A 14 -7.89 -3.79 -8.03
C PRO A 14 -8.72 -3.89 -6.76
N ASN A 15 -8.08 -3.97 -5.60
CA ASN A 15 -8.79 -4.04 -4.33
C ASN A 15 -9.24 -2.67 -3.81
N VAL A 16 -8.54 -1.61 -4.19
CA VAL A 16 -8.73 -0.29 -3.61
C VAL A 16 -9.53 0.65 -4.52
N PHE A 17 -9.25 0.63 -5.84
CA PHE A 17 -9.91 1.54 -6.77
C PHE A 17 -11.19 0.93 -7.32
N ARG A 18 -12.14 0.78 -6.45
CA ARG A 18 -13.47 0.26 -6.74
C ARG A 18 -14.48 1.35 -6.45
N GLU A 19 -15.57 1.38 -7.22
CA GLU A 19 -16.57 2.43 -7.10
C GLU A 19 -17.12 2.56 -5.69
N GLU A 20 -17.29 1.45 -4.98
CA GLU A 20 -17.88 1.46 -3.66
C GLU A 20 -16.99 2.09 -2.57
N PHE A 21 -15.70 2.31 -2.84
CA PHE A 21 -14.78 2.82 -1.82
C PHE A 21 -14.48 4.31 -1.93
N ASP A 22 -14.66 4.90 -3.09
CA ASP A 22 -14.45 6.34 -3.30
C ASP A 22 -13.10 6.84 -2.75
N VAL A 23 -12.03 6.11 -3.03
CA VAL A 23 -10.68 6.42 -2.58
C VAL A 23 -9.86 6.97 -3.75
N ASP A 24 -9.05 7.99 -3.51
CA ASP A 24 -8.16 8.51 -4.54
C ASP A 24 -6.68 8.43 -4.14
N LEU A 25 -5.83 8.59 -5.14
CA LEU A 25 -4.38 8.48 -4.97
C LEU A 25 -3.82 9.57 -4.07
N ASP A 26 -4.40 10.75 -4.09
CA ASP A 26 -3.91 11.86 -3.26
C ASP A 26 -4.18 11.58 -1.79
N GLU A 27 -5.31 10.99 -1.48
CA GLU A 27 -5.65 10.62 -0.10
C GLU A 27 -4.68 9.55 0.42
N ILE A 28 -4.39 8.55 -0.40
CA ILE A 28 -3.42 7.51 -0.04
C ILE A 28 -2.06 8.14 0.24
N ARG A 29 -1.59 8.99 -0.67
CA ARG A 29 -0.28 9.62 -0.55
C ARG A 29 -0.20 10.50 0.69
N GLU A 30 -1.20 11.32 0.93
CA GLU A 30 -1.19 12.23 2.08
C GLU A 30 -1.24 11.45 3.41
N THR A 31 -2.03 10.40 3.47
CA THR A 31 -2.10 9.56 4.67
C THR A 31 -0.77 8.87 4.93
N ALA A 32 -0.14 8.32 3.89
CA ALA A 32 1.16 7.64 4.05
C ALA A 32 2.27 8.62 4.46
N ARG A 33 2.20 9.87 4.00
CA ARG A 33 3.20 10.88 4.35
C ARG A 33 3.23 11.22 5.83
N THR A 34 2.17 10.95 6.55
CA THR A 34 2.16 11.15 8.00
C THR A 34 3.14 10.21 8.71
N GLU A 35 3.52 9.12 8.04
CA GLU A 35 4.45 8.14 8.61
C GLU A 35 5.92 8.49 8.37
N GLY A 36 6.20 9.37 7.43
CA GLY A 36 7.57 9.76 7.12
C GLY A 36 7.76 10.17 5.68
N ARG A 37 8.98 10.02 5.18
CA ARG A 37 9.34 10.37 3.81
C ARG A 37 9.01 9.21 2.89
N LEU A 38 8.24 9.46 1.82
CA LEU A 38 7.86 8.41 0.88
C LEU A 38 9.05 8.12 -0.05
N ALA A 39 9.79 7.07 0.29
CA ALA A 39 10.95 6.65 -0.50
C ALA A 39 10.56 5.76 -1.67
N VAL A 40 9.50 4.95 -1.50
CA VAL A 40 8.99 4.04 -2.52
C VAL A 40 7.47 4.19 -2.57
N LYS A 41 6.93 4.39 -3.77
CA LYS A 41 5.48 4.45 -4.00
C LYS A 41 5.16 3.56 -5.18
N ARG A 42 4.51 2.45 -4.92
CA ARG A 42 4.18 1.47 -5.96
C ARG A 42 2.70 1.20 -6.03
N LEU A 43 2.18 1.21 -7.24
CA LEU A 43 0.78 0.86 -7.51
C LEU A 43 0.76 -0.37 -8.41
N TYR A 44 0.04 -1.39 -7.98
CA TYR A 44 -0.08 -2.65 -8.70
C TYR A 44 -1.45 -2.76 -9.33
N LEU A 45 -1.48 -3.05 -10.62
CA LEU A 45 -2.72 -3.13 -11.39
C LEU A 45 -2.73 -4.39 -12.23
N ASP A 46 -3.94 -4.79 -12.64
CA ASP A 46 -4.08 -5.86 -13.63
C ASP A 46 -4.20 -5.26 -15.04
N GLU A 47 -4.26 -6.13 -16.05
CA GLU A 47 -4.26 -5.71 -17.45
C GLU A 47 -5.52 -4.96 -17.86
N GLY A 48 -6.59 -5.04 -17.05
CA GLY A 48 -7.83 -4.31 -17.34
C GLY A 48 -7.86 -2.89 -16.82
N ALA A 49 -6.77 -2.41 -16.22
CA ALA A 49 -6.76 -1.08 -15.63
C ALA A 49 -6.91 0.02 -16.68
N PRO A 50 -7.69 1.06 -16.39
CA PRO A 50 -7.84 2.17 -17.31
C PRO A 50 -6.53 2.94 -17.50
N PRO A 51 -6.17 3.33 -18.74
CA PRO A 51 -4.96 4.12 -18.95
C PRO A 51 -4.93 5.42 -18.18
N GLU A 52 -6.09 6.02 -17.91
CA GLU A 52 -6.17 7.26 -17.14
C GLU A 52 -5.67 7.07 -15.70
N LEU A 53 -5.94 5.91 -15.11
CA LEU A 53 -5.47 5.62 -13.77
C LEU A 53 -3.95 5.49 -13.74
N ILE A 54 -3.38 4.84 -14.75
CA ILE A 54 -1.93 4.70 -14.86
C ILE A 54 -1.28 6.08 -14.95
N ARG A 55 -1.80 6.93 -15.84
CA ARG A 55 -1.26 8.29 -16.01
C ARG A 55 -1.39 9.12 -14.73
N ALA A 56 -2.53 9.02 -14.07
CA ALA A 56 -2.76 9.76 -12.82
C ALA A 56 -1.78 9.32 -11.73
N ALA A 57 -1.52 8.03 -11.65
CA ALA A 57 -0.59 7.49 -10.66
C ALA A 57 0.85 7.93 -10.95
N GLU A 58 1.27 7.85 -12.20
CA GLU A 58 2.61 8.26 -12.59
C GLU A 58 2.82 9.76 -12.36
N ALA A 59 1.80 10.56 -12.63
CA ALA A 59 1.87 12.01 -12.38
C ALA A 59 2.07 12.34 -10.90
N ARG A 60 1.68 11.42 -10.01
CA ARG A 60 1.84 11.58 -8.57
C ARG A 60 3.06 10.87 -8.00
N GLY A 61 3.92 10.38 -8.89
CA GLY A 61 5.18 9.77 -8.49
C GLY A 61 5.08 8.30 -8.12
N PHE A 62 3.95 7.64 -8.41
CA PHE A 62 3.84 6.19 -8.23
C PHE A 62 4.52 5.47 -9.38
N GLU A 63 5.25 4.43 -9.04
CA GLU A 63 5.74 3.48 -10.02
C GLU A 63 4.64 2.44 -10.22
N VAL A 64 4.14 2.30 -11.45
CA VAL A 64 3.01 1.43 -11.76
C VAL A 64 3.51 0.11 -12.31
N THR A 65 3.05 -0.98 -11.73
CA THR A 65 3.33 -2.33 -12.20
C THR A 65 2.03 -2.96 -12.65
N VAL A 66 1.96 -3.36 -13.92
CA VAL A 66 0.80 -4.08 -14.46
C VAL A 66 1.19 -5.55 -14.59
N THR A 67 0.41 -6.43 -14.00
CA THR A 67 0.70 -7.85 -14.04
C THR A 67 -0.45 -8.63 -14.67
N SER A 68 -0.11 -9.67 -15.42
CA SER A 68 -1.09 -10.60 -15.99
C SER A 68 -1.52 -11.68 -15.00
N GLY A 69 -0.79 -11.82 -13.89
CA GLY A 69 -1.10 -12.79 -12.85
C GLY A 69 -1.85 -12.16 -11.69
N ASP A 70 -1.73 -12.78 -10.54
CA ASP A 70 -2.35 -12.27 -9.33
C ASP A 70 -1.62 -11.03 -8.83
N VAL A 71 -2.33 -9.94 -8.74
CA VAL A 71 -1.77 -8.66 -8.31
C VAL A 71 -1.25 -8.75 -6.87
N ASP A 72 -2.02 -9.40 -6.00
CA ASP A 72 -1.64 -9.56 -4.60
C ASP A 72 -0.33 -10.34 -4.43
N VAL A 73 -0.11 -11.36 -5.24
CA VAL A 73 1.15 -12.12 -5.19
C VAL A 73 2.32 -11.25 -5.59
N LYS A 74 2.18 -10.51 -6.69
CA LYS A 74 3.26 -9.62 -7.17
C LYS A 74 3.59 -8.55 -6.14
N LEU A 75 2.58 -7.93 -5.55
CA LEU A 75 2.78 -6.93 -4.51
C LEU A 75 3.51 -7.52 -3.30
N ALA A 76 3.05 -8.68 -2.83
CA ALA A 76 3.65 -9.30 -1.65
C ALA A 76 5.12 -9.66 -1.88
N VAL A 77 5.45 -10.18 -3.07
CA VAL A 77 6.83 -10.53 -3.41
C VAL A 77 7.71 -9.27 -3.45
N ASP A 78 7.25 -8.23 -4.14
CA ASP A 78 8.02 -6.98 -4.24
C ASP A 78 8.21 -6.34 -2.86
N MET A 79 7.15 -6.30 -2.06
CA MET A 79 7.21 -5.72 -0.73
C MET A 79 8.23 -6.46 0.15
N THR A 80 8.22 -7.78 0.15
CA THR A 80 9.16 -8.55 0.95
C THR A 80 10.59 -8.39 0.47
N GLU A 81 10.80 -8.22 -0.83
CA GLU A 81 12.14 -7.92 -1.34
C GLU A 81 12.64 -6.57 -0.83
N PHE A 82 11.81 -5.54 -0.85
CA PHE A 82 12.18 -4.23 -0.30
C PHE A 82 12.46 -4.31 1.19
N VAL A 83 11.67 -5.07 1.93
CA VAL A 83 11.90 -5.26 3.36
C VAL A 83 13.28 -5.86 3.61
N ALA A 84 13.66 -6.84 2.80
CA ALA A 84 14.94 -7.53 2.95
C ALA A 84 16.16 -6.64 2.65
N THR A 85 16.00 -5.58 1.85
CA THR A 85 17.13 -4.70 1.51
C THR A 85 17.57 -3.82 2.66
N GLY A 86 16.72 -3.60 3.65
CA GLY A 86 17.01 -2.68 4.75
C GLY A 86 16.87 -1.21 4.35
N GLU A 87 16.31 -0.92 3.18
CA GLU A 87 16.17 0.44 2.70
C GLU A 87 14.97 1.18 3.29
N LEU A 88 14.04 0.45 3.89
CA LEU A 88 12.82 1.04 4.43
C LEU A 88 12.75 0.89 5.94
N ASP A 89 12.14 1.86 6.59
CA ASP A 89 11.86 1.82 8.03
C ASP A 89 10.41 1.46 8.30
N THR A 90 9.51 1.84 7.37
CA THR A 90 8.07 1.66 7.51
C THR A 90 7.50 1.16 6.18
N VAL A 91 6.55 0.25 6.28
CA VAL A 91 5.81 -0.25 5.11
C VAL A 91 4.34 0.06 5.31
N VAL A 92 3.73 0.67 4.29
CA VAL A 92 2.29 0.95 4.26
C VAL A 92 1.69 0.07 3.17
N VAL A 93 0.78 -0.83 3.55
CA VAL A 93 0.06 -1.69 2.61
C VAL A 93 -1.36 -1.16 2.48
N VAL A 94 -1.76 -0.84 1.27
CA VAL A 94 -3.09 -0.30 0.99
C VAL A 94 -3.91 -1.38 0.31
N SER A 95 -4.73 -2.07 1.09
CA SER A 95 -5.55 -3.18 0.61
C SER A 95 -6.53 -3.60 1.70
N ARG A 96 -7.54 -4.34 1.29
CA ARG A 96 -8.45 -5.01 2.22
C ARG A 96 -8.23 -6.53 2.26
N ASP A 97 -7.23 -7.01 1.53
CA ASP A 97 -7.00 -8.43 1.33
C ASP A 97 -6.19 -9.04 2.47
N THR A 98 -6.75 -10.05 3.14
CA THR A 98 -6.08 -10.75 4.24
C THR A 98 -4.86 -11.53 3.77
N ASP A 99 -4.75 -11.78 2.48
CA ASP A 99 -3.61 -12.51 1.92
C ASP A 99 -2.28 -11.77 2.12
N PHE A 100 -2.31 -10.49 2.45
CA PHE A 100 -1.10 -9.74 2.76
C PHE A 100 -0.61 -9.92 4.19
N LYS A 101 -1.36 -10.60 5.04
CA LYS A 101 -0.94 -10.84 6.42
C LYS A 101 0.46 -11.45 6.52
N PRO A 102 0.80 -12.50 5.75
CA PRO A 102 2.16 -13.05 5.81
C PRO A 102 3.25 -12.04 5.45
N ALA A 103 3.00 -11.17 4.46
CA ALA A 103 3.97 -10.15 4.08
C ALA A 103 4.17 -9.11 5.20
N VAL A 104 3.09 -8.72 5.87
CA VAL A 104 3.16 -7.82 7.02
C VAL A 104 3.95 -8.46 8.14
N GLU A 105 3.73 -9.75 8.40
CA GLU A 105 4.46 -10.48 9.43
C GLU A 105 5.96 -10.56 9.13
N VAL A 106 6.33 -10.73 7.86
CA VAL A 106 7.74 -10.68 7.45
C VAL A 106 8.35 -9.32 7.77
N ALA A 107 7.65 -8.25 7.43
CA ALA A 107 8.12 -6.89 7.71
C ALA A 107 8.30 -6.67 9.22
N ASN A 108 7.34 -7.14 10.02
CA ASN A 108 7.44 -7.05 11.47
C ASN A 108 8.68 -7.77 11.99
N ARG A 109 8.96 -8.96 11.49
CA ARG A 109 10.13 -9.74 11.92
C ARG A 109 11.45 -9.07 11.54
N HIS A 110 11.45 -8.28 10.48
CA HIS A 110 12.64 -7.53 10.08
C HIS A 110 12.77 -6.19 10.81
N GLY A 111 11.87 -5.92 11.73
CA GLY A 111 11.95 -4.72 12.57
C GLY A 111 11.33 -3.47 11.96
N LEU A 112 10.61 -3.60 10.86
CA LEU A 112 9.94 -2.45 10.27
C LEU A 112 8.64 -2.15 11.00
N ARG A 113 8.27 -0.87 10.99
CA ARG A 113 6.92 -0.48 11.36
C ARG A 113 5.98 -0.81 10.20
N THR A 114 4.84 -1.38 10.49
CA THR A 114 3.86 -1.74 9.46
C THR A 114 2.55 -1.01 9.70
N VAL A 115 1.97 -0.52 8.61
CA VAL A 115 0.70 0.21 8.63
C VAL A 115 -0.21 -0.39 7.58
N ALA A 116 -1.41 -0.78 7.97
CA ALA A 116 -2.43 -1.26 7.04
C ALA A 116 -3.40 -0.11 6.77
N LEU A 117 -3.59 0.23 5.51
CA LEU A 117 -4.50 1.27 5.07
C LEU A 117 -5.70 0.61 4.39
N ALA A 118 -6.86 0.76 4.98
CA ALA A 118 -8.10 0.20 4.42
C ALA A 118 -8.83 1.27 3.59
N PRO A 119 -9.43 0.89 2.45
CA PRO A 119 -10.10 1.85 1.57
C PRO A 119 -11.50 2.27 2.05
N GLY A 120 -11.79 2.16 3.31
CA GLY A 120 -13.07 2.48 3.93
C GLY A 120 -13.43 1.38 4.90
N GLU A 121 -14.45 1.58 5.72
CA GLU A 121 -14.83 0.58 6.73
C GLU A 121 -15.21 -0.76 6.10
N HIS A 122 -15.91 -0.73 4.97
CA HIS A 122 -16.29 -1.94 4.27
C HIS A 122 -15.10 -2.67 3.62
N GLY A 123 -13.99 -1.95 3.42
CA GLY A 123 -12.77 -2.53 2.89
C GLY A 123 -11.79 -2.94 3.96
N ARG A 124 -12.16 -2.81 5.23
CA ARG A 124 -11.27 -3.13 6.33
C ARG A 124 -11.17 -4.63 6.57
N SER A 125 -9.96 -5.11 6.67
CA SER A 125 -9.67 -6.49 7.06
C SER A 125 -9.18 -6.51 8.50
N ASP A 126 -9.91 -7.12 9.41
CA ASP A 126 -9.49 -7.20 10.81
C ASP A 126 -8.20 -8.01 10.96
N ALA A 127 -8.04 -9.07 10.17
CA ALA A 127 -6.83 -9.88 10.23
C ALA A 127 -5.60 -9.07 9.81
N LEU A 128 -5.71 -8.26 8.76
CA LEU A 128 -4.61 -7.42 8.30
C LEU A 128 -4.33 -6.28 9.31
N ALA A 129 -5.39 -5.65 9.81
CA ALA A 129 -5.27 -4.59 10.80
C ALA A 129 -4.59 -5.09 12.08
N ASN A 130 -4.93 -6.31 12.51
CA ASN A 130 -4.36 -6.89 13.72
C ASN A 130 -2.90 -7.31 13.54
N ALA A 131 -2.50 -7.68 12.33
CA ALA A 131 -1.12 -8.08 12.04
C ALA A 131 -0.18 -6.87 12.00
N ALA A 132 -0.67 -5.71 11.54
CA ALA A 132 0.14 -4.51 11.41
C ALA A 132 0.28 -3.78 12.76
N HIS A 133 1.33 -2.97 12.88
CA HIS A 133 1.53 -2.13 14.07
C HIS A 133 0.44 -1.10 14.22
N SER A 134 -0.01 -0.54 13.11
CA SER A 134 -1.14 0.40 13.11
C SER A 134 -2.03 0.14 11.91
N HIS A 135 -3.25 0.62 12.01
CA HIS A 135 -4.16 0.58 10.87
C HIS A 135 -4.90 1.92 10.78
N VAL A 136 -5.19 2.32 9.55
CA VAL A 136 -5.92 3.55 9.27
C VAL A 136 -6.98 3.21 8.25
N THR A 137 -8.18 3.74 8.44
CA THR A 137 -9.26 3.61 7.48
C THR A 137 -9.37 4.91 6.71
N LEU A 138 -9.31 4.83 5.38
CA LEU A 138 -9.48 5.99 4.52
C LEU A 138 -10.96 6.36 4.48
N ASP A 139 -11.24 7.66 4.59
CA ASP A 139 -12.62 8.12 4.64
C ASP A 139 -13.26 8.26 3.26
N GLY A 140 -12.43 8.23 2.22
CA GLY A 140 -12.90 8.53 0.89
C GLY A 140 -13.01 10.04 0.68
N THR A 141 -13.42 10.44 -0.52
CA THR A 141 -13.63 11.84 -0.83
C THR A 141 -15.07 12.21 -0.53
N GLU A 142 -15.27 13.35 0.06
CA GLU A 142 -16.61 13.84 0.34
C GLU A 142 -16.98 14.98 -0.56
#